data_b7b56a6b8b6ae25bfad18a988c683a9f
#
_entry.id   b7b56a6b8b6ae25bfad18a988c683a9f
#
_cell.length_a   1.000
_cell.length_b   1.000
_cell.length_c   1.000
_cell.angle_alpha   90.00
_cell.angle_beta   90.00
_cell.angle_gamma   90.00
#
_symmetry.space_group_name_H-M   'P 1'
#
loop_
_entity.id
_entity.type
_entity.pdbx_description
1 polymer ?
#
loop_
_entity_poly.entity_id
_entity_poly.type
_entity_poly.pdbx_seq_one_letter_code
_entity_poly.pdbx_strand_id
1 'polypeptide(L)'
;SAASDVYKRQLLGKNIFGTGFDFDIDLRLGAGAFVCGEETALMTSIEGKRGEPRPRPPFPAQKGLFGKPSILNNVETYANIPQIILNGPEWFASMGTEKSKGTKVFALGGKINNTGLVEVPMGTTLRTVIEEIGGGIPNGKKFKAAQTGGPSGGCIPAEHFDIPIDYDNLISIGSMMGSGGLIVMDEDDCM
;
A
#
# COMPACT_ATOMS: atom_id res chain seq x y z
N SER A 1 -17.18 9.96 13.67
CA SER A 1 -16.15 9.21 12.93
C SER A 1 -16.72 7.86 12.50
N ALA A 2 -16.17 7.23 11.46
CA ALA A 2 -16.64 5.93 10.97
C ALA A 2 -16.73 4.86 12.08
N ALA A 3 -15.77 4.83 13.00
CA ALA A 3 -15.79 3.94 14.16
C ALA A 3 -16.99 4.21 15.11
N SER A 4 -17.35 5.47 15.29
CA SER A 4 -18.54 5.87 16.09
C SER A 4 -19.84 5.41 15.43
N ASP A 5 -19.94 5.45 14.11
CA ASP A 5 -21.13 5.03 13.37
C ASP A 5 -21.28 3.51 13.35
N VAL A 6 -20.18 2.77 13.25
CA VAL A 6 -20.14 1.31 13.33
C VAL A 6 -20.61 0.85 14.72
N TYR A 7 -20.16 1.50 15.78
CA TYR A 7 -20.58 1.21 17.15
C TYR A 7 -22.06 1.49 17.37
N LYS A 8 -22.57 2.63 16.88
CA LYS A 8 -24.00 3.00 16.97
C LYS A 8 -24.92 2.03 16.23
N ARG A 9 -24.44 1.38 15.18
CA ARG A 9 -25.18 0.36 14.41
C ARG A 9 -25.09 -1.05 15.00
N GLN A 10 -24.46 -1.21 16.16
CA GLN A 10 -24.25 -2.52 16.81
C GLN A 10 -23.49 -3.53 15.94
N LEU A 11 -22.54 -3.05 15.12
CA LEU A 11 -21.71 -3.88 14.27
C LEU A 11 -20.41 -4.35 14.97
N LEU A 12 -20.21 -3.93 16.23
CA LEU A 12 -19.08 -4.31 17.07
C LEU A 12 -19.57 -4.79 18.43
N GLY A 13 -18.73 -5.56 19.10
CA GLY A 13 -18.96 -6.08 20.42
C GLY A 13 -19.41 -7.55 20.40
N LYS A 14 -20.31 -7.91 21.30
CA LYS A 14 -20.76 -9.28 21.48
C LYS A 14 -22.12 -9.54 20.85
N ASN A 15 -22.30 -10.78 20.38
CA ASN A 15 -23.56 -11.30 19.85
C ASN A 15 -24.18 -10.36 18.79
N ILE A 16 -23.37 -9.94 17.82
CA ILE A 16 -23.76 -8.99 16.78
C ILE A 16 -24.98 -9.53 16.03
N PHE A 17 -26.04 -8.72 15.95
CA PHE A 17 -27.36 -9.09 15.37
C PHE A 17 -28.00 -10.36 15.96
N GLY A 18 -27.63 -10.77 17.18
CA GLY A 18 -28.15 -11.99 17.78
C GLY A 18 -27.66 -13.31 17.14
N THR A 19 -26.57 -13.24 16.38
CA THR A 19 -25.99 -14.38 15.64
C THR A 19 -25.03 -15.24 16.43
N GLY A 20 -24.65 -14.82 17.65
CA GLY A 20 -23.57 -15.42 18.42
C GLY A 20 -22.18 -15.00 17.98
N PHE A 21 -22.04 -14.12 16.99
CA PHE A 21 -20.77 -13.63 16.50
C PHE A 21 -20.29 -12.41 17.32
N ASP A 22 -19.05 -12.50 17.80
CA ASP A 22 -18.37 -11.44 18.54
C ASP A 22 -17.26 -10.86 17.66
N PHE A 23 -17.23 -9.54 17.54
CA PHE A 23 -16.17 -8.85 16.81
C PHE A 23 -15.92 -7.47 17.40
N ASP A 24 -14.63 -7.10 17.53
CA ASP A 24 -14.24 -5.78 17.98
C ASP A 24 -13.04 -5.25 17.19
N ILE A 25 -12.83 -3.93 17.23
CA ILE A 25 -11.73 -3.23 16.55
C ILE A 25 -10.98 -2.41 17.59
N ASP A 26 -9.67 -2.67 17.73
CA ASP A 26 -8.78 -1.89 18.58
C ASP A 26 -7.82 -1.07 17.72
N LEU A 27 -7.74 0.24 17.98
CA LEU A 27 -6.86 1.17 17.29
C LEU A 27 -5.55 1.33 18.04
N ARG A 28 -4.45 0.99 17.41
CA ARG A 28 -3.09 1.20 17.93
C ARG A 28 -2.37 2.25 17.10
N LEU A 29 -1.90 3.30 17.77
CA LEU A 29 -1.11 4.36 17.14
C LEU A 29 0.38 4.01 17.22
N GLY A 30 1.06 4.03 16.09
CA GLY A 30 2.51 3.87 16.00
C GLY A 30 3.23 5.21 15.86
N ALA A 31 4.56 5.19 15.96
CA ALA A 31 5.41 6.37 15.82
C ALA A 31 5.83 6.67 14.37
N GLY A 32 5.26 5.97 13.38
CA GLY A 32 5.56 6.19 11.96
C GLY A 32 6.90 5.62 11.49
N ALA A 33 7.51 4.71 12.24
CA ALA A 33 8.75 4.06 11.82
C ALA A 33 8.51 3.10 10.66
N PHE A 34 9.24 3.26 9.55
CA PHE A 34 9.09 2.45 8.34
C PHE A 34 9.25 0.94 8.60
N VAL A 35 10.19 0.55 9.46
CA VAL A 35 10.43 -0.86 9.84
C VAL A 35 9.19 -1.53 10.45
N CYS A 36 8.32 -0.77 11.10
CA CYS A 36 7.06 -1.29 11.66
C CYS A 36 6.00 -1.61 10.58
N GLY A 37 6.28 -1.37 9.30
CA GLY A 37 5.50 -1.89 8.18
C GLY A 37 5.79 -3.36 7.86
N GLU A 38 6.91 -3.90 8.34
CA GLU A 38 7.18 -5.34 8.26
C GLU A 38 6.24 -6.09 9.23
N GLU A 39 5.72 -7.22 8.80
CA GLU A 39 4.67 -7.98 9.47
C GLU A 39 4.98 -8.27 10.94
N THR A 40 6.14 -8.83 11.23
CA THR A 40 6.52 -9.22 12.58
C THR A 40 6.99 -8.05 13.44
N ALA A 41 7.61 -7.03 12.84
CA ALA A 41 7.96 -5.79 13.52
C ALA A 41 6.72 -5.01 13.97
N LEU A 42 5.67 -5.00 13.15
CA LEU A 42 4.37 -4.42 13.51
C LEU A 42 3.78 -5.12 14.73
N MET A 43 3.76 -6.44 14.74
CA MET A 43 3.27 -7.23 15.90
C MET A 43 4.06 -6.94 17.16
N THR A 44 5.38 -6.88 17.06
CA THR A 44 6.27 -6.57 18.21
C THR A 44 6.01 -5.17 18.75
N SER A 45 5.78 -4.18 17.85
CA SER A 45 5.40 -2.82 18.22
C SER A 45 4.05 -2.76 18.92
N ILE A 46 3.03 -3.46 18.41
CA ILE A 46 1.69 -3.53 19.03
C ILE A 46 1.76 -4.16 20.43
N GLU A 47 2.67 -5.13 20.65
CA GLU A 47 2.92 -5.74 21.94
C GLU A 47 3.62 -4.81 22.95
N GLY A 48 3.96 -3.58 22.55
CA GLY A 48 4.64 -2.60 23.40
C GLY A 48 6.15 -2.81 23.51
N LYS A 49 6.73 -3.62 22.63
CA LYS A 49 8.18 -3.84 22.55
C LYS A 49 8.78 -3.01 21.41
N ARG A 50 10.10 -2.99 21.30
CA ARG A 50 10.78 -2.39 20.17
C ARG A 50 10.35 -3.07 18.86
N GLY A 51 9.98 -2.28 17.86
CA GLY A 51 9.50 -2.78 16.58
C GLY A 51 10.59 -3.42 15.74
N GLU A 52 11.03 -4.58 16.15
CA GLU A 52 12.05 -5.38 15.47
C GLU A 52 11.42 -6.62 14.83
N PRO A 53 11.85 -6.98 13.60
CA PRO A 53 11.41 -8.21 12.95
C PRO A 53 11.75 -9.45 13.79
N ARG A 54 10.91 -10.48 13.69
CA ARG A 54 11.13 -11.79 14.32
C ARG A 54 11.60 -12.80 13.26
N PRO A 55 12.53 -13.70 13.61
CA PRO A 55 12.89 -14.80 12.73
C PRO A 55 11.70 -15.74 12.49
N ARG A 56 11.64 -16.32 11.31
CA ARG A 56 10.67 -17.34 10.92
C ARG A 56 11.39 -18.66 10.67
N PRO A 57 10.82 -19.82 11.03
CA PRO A 57 9.60 -20.10 11.77
C PRO A 57 9.68 -19.72 13.27
N PRO A 58 8.54 -19.54 14.00
CA PRO A 58 7.16 -19.78 13.55
C PRO A 58 6.60 -18.63 12.70
N PHE A 59 5.70 -18.97 11.79
CA PHE A 59 4.98 -17.98 11.00
C PHE A 59 3.84 -17.33 11.80
N PRO A 60 3.42 -16.08 11.50
CA PRO A 60 2.35 -15.40 12.22
C PRO A 60 1.03 -16.17 12.27
N ALA A 61 0.70 -16.92 11.22
CA ALA A 61 -0.49 -17.80 11.22
C ALA A 61 -0.43 -18.91 12.28
N GLN A 62 0.76 -19.25 12.77
CA GLN A 62 0.97 -20.24 13.83
C GLN A 62 1.14 -19.56 15.19
N LYS A 63 1.95 -18.51 15.25
CA LYS A 63 2.29 -17.77 16.47
C LYS A 63 2.59 -16.31 16.15
N GLY A 64 1.55 -15.49 16.07
CA GLY A 64 1.62 -14.07 15.78
C GLY A 64 1.49 -13.16 17.00
N LEU A 65 0.56 -12.21 16.94
CA LEU A 65 0.33 -11.20 17.96
C LEU A 65 -0.05 -11.84 19.31
N PHE A 66 0.64 -11.44 20.37
CA PHE A 66 0.52 -12.03 21.73
C PHE A 66 0.63 -13.55 21.74
N GLY A 67 1.37 -14.13 20.81
CA GLY A 67 1.56 -15.57 20.69
C GLY A 67 0.37 -16.36 20.14
N LYS A 68 -0.66 -15.67 19.64
CA LYS A 68 -1.86 -16.27 19.03
C LYS A 68 -1.74 -16.31 17.50
N PRO A 69 -2.42 -17.24 16.82
CA PRO A 69 -2.53 -17.21 15.36
C PRO A 69 -3.05 -15.86 14.87
N SER A 70 -2.35 -15.25 13.91
CA SER A 70 -2.66 -13.91 13.45
C SER A 70 -2.55 -13.82 11.95
N ILE A 71 -3.46 -13.07 11.32
CA ILE A 71 -3.44 -12.72 9.90
C ILE A 71 -3.18 -11.23 9.80
N LEU A 72 -2.28 -10.86 8.91
CA LEU A 72 -1.96 -9.46 8.61
C LEU A 72 -2.16 -9.22 7.12
N ASN A 73 -2.82 -8.12 6.78
CA ASN A 73 -2.97 -7.66 5.42
C ASN A 73 -2.71 -6.15 5.34
N ASN A 74 -2.29 -5.68 4.17
CA ASN A 74 -2.18 -4.28 3.88
C ASN A 74 -3.58 -3.61 3.95
N VAL A 75 -3.62 -2.37 4.42
CA VAL A 75 -4.86 -1.57 4.50
C VAL A 75 -5.57 -1.45 3.15
N GLU A 76 -4.83 -1.30 2.06
CA GLU A 76 -5.38 -1.24 0.71
C GLU A 76 -6.09 -2.55 0.32
N THR A 77 -5.55 -3.70 0.73
CA THR A 77 -6.21 -5.00 0.56
C THR A 77 -7.56 -5.03 1.27
N TYR A 78 -7.61 -4.60 2.54
CA TYR A 78 -8.88 -4.53 3.27
C TYR A 78 -9.85 -3.52 2.67
N ALA A 79 -9.37 -2.38 2.15
CA ALA A 79 -10.22 -1.37 1.53
C ALA A 79 -10.89 -1.85 0.24
N ASN A 80 -10.27 -2.76 -0.50
CA ASN A 80 -10.84 -3.34 -1.71
C ASN A 80 -11.91 -4.40 -1.44
N ILE A 81 -11.86 -5.11 -0.30
CA ILE A 81 -12.78 -6.21 0.00
C ILE A 81 -14.25 -5.80 -0.07
N PRO A 82 -14.71 -4.68 0.54
CA PRO A 82 -16.12 -4.28 0.46
C PRO A 82 -16.57 -4.03 -0.98
N GLN A 83 -15.73 -3.42 -1.80
CA GLN A 83 -16.04 -3.14 -3.20
C GLN A 83 -16.14 -4.42 -4.03
N ILE A 84 -15.26 -5.38 -3.78
CA ILE A 84 -15.31 -6.69 -4.45
C ILE A 84 -16.57 -7.45 -4.05
N ILE A 85 -16.97 -7.42 -2.78
CA ILE A 85 -18.19 -8.06 -2.31
C ILE A 85 -19.44 -7.44 -2.95
N LEU A 86 -19.47 -6.11 -3.09
CA LEU A 86 -20.61 -5.37 -3.63
C LEU A 86 -20.73 -5.50 -5.15
N ASN A 87 -19.64 -5.46 -5.88
CA ASN A 87 -19.60 -5.37 -7.34
C ASN A 87 -19.23 -6.70 -8.03
N GLY A 88 -18.76 -7.67 -7.28
CA GLY A 88 -18.31 -8.96 -7.79
C GLY A 88 -16.82 -9.02 -8.18
N PRO A 89 -16.25 -10.23 -8.24
CA PRO A 89 -14.83 -10.42 -8.55
C PRO A 89 -14.50 -10.05 -10.01
N GLU A 90 -15.43 -10.24 -10.93
CA GLU A 90 -15.27 -9.89 -12.34
C GLU A 90 -15.10 -8.37 -12.53
N TRP A 91 -15.82 -7.57 -11.76
CA TRP A 91 -15.66 -6.12 -11.75
C TRP A 91 -14.23 -5.72 -11.37
N PHE A 92 -13.70 -6.28 -10.29
CA PHE A 92 -12.32 -6.00 -9.88
C PHE A 92 -11.30 -6.51 -10.91
N ALA A 93 -11.53 -7.69 -11.46
CA ALA A 93 -10.66 -8.31 -12.46
C ALA A 93 -10.71 -7.62 -13.84
N SER A 94 -11.72 -6.79 -14.11
CA SER A 94 -11.80 -5.99 -15.34
C SER A 94 -10.82 -4.83 -15.40
N MET A 95 -10.27 -4.42 -14.24
CA MET A 95 -9.25 -3.38 -14.13
C MET A 95 -7.86 -4.00 -14.01
N GLY A 96 -6.85 -3.29 -14.51
CA GLY A 96 -5.45 -3.72 -14.40
C GLY A 96 -4.97 -4.54 -15.58
N THR A 97 -3.85 -5.24 -15.37
CA THR A 97 -3.21 -6.10 -16.37
C THR A 97 -3.66 -7.56 -16.21
N GLU A 98 -3.21 -8.45 -17.11
CA GLU A 98 -3.57 -9.87 -17.04
C GLU A 98 -3.20 -10.51 -15.69
N LYS A 99 -2.02 -10.19 -15.16
CA LYS A 99 -1.49 -10.77 -13.91
C LYS A 99 -1.65 -9.89 -12.69
N SER A 100 -1.78 -8.56 -12.86
CA SER A 100 -1.95 -7.60 -11.79
C SER A 100 -3.32 -6.94 -11.91
N LYS A 101 -4.32 -7.48 -11.22
CA LYS A 101 -5.70 -7.00 -11.28
C LYS A 101 -5.96 -5.87 -10.30
N GLY A 102 -6.99 -5.07 -10.62
CA GLY A 102 -7.48 -4.00 -9.77
C GLY A 102 -6.73 -2.69 -9.96
N THR A 103 -6.79 -1.88 -8.93
CA THR A 103 -6.18 -0.55 -8.86
C THR A 103 -5.03 -0.52 -7.85
N LYS A 104 -4.23 0.54 -7.91
CA LYS A 104 -3.17 0.82 -6.93
C LYS A 104 -3.19 2.28 -6.54
N VAL A 105 -3.09 2.54 -5.24
CA VAL A 105 -2.91 3.88 -4.71
C VAL A 105 -1.43 4.22 -4.65
N PHE A 106 -1.06 5.35 -5.26
CA PHE A 106 0.29 5.92 -5.17
C PHE A 106 0.30 7.19 -4.35
N ALA A 107 1.29 7.31 -3.48
CA ALA A 107 1.61 8.55 -2.79
C ALA A 107 2.70 9.29 -3.59
N LEU A 108 2.27 10.31 -4.33
CA LEU A 108 3.14 11.13 -5.17
C LEU A 108 3.85 12.17 -4.33
N GLY A 109 5.18 12.22 -4.44
CA GLY A 109 6.03 13.20 -3.75
C GLY A 109 7.31 13.49 -4.51
N GLY A 110 8.15 14.33 -3.92
CA GLY A 110 9.41 14.75 -4.54
C GLY A 110 9.24 15.92 -5.51
N LYS A 111 9.93 15.89 -6.64
CA LYS A 111 9.95 16.94 -7.66
C LYS A 111 8.81 16.79 -8.66
N ILE A 112 7.59 17.04 -8.20
CA ILE A 112 6.36 16.94 -8.98
C ILE A 112 5.42 18.10 -8.62
N ASN A 113 4.63 18.59 -9.59
CA ASN A 113 3.76 19.75 -9.36
C ASN A 113 2.61 19.44 -8.41
N ASN A 114 1.94 18.29 -8.57
CA ASN A 114 0.82 17.87 -7.73
C ASN A 114 1.25 16.72 -6.84
N THR A 115 1.45 16.98 -5.56
CA THR A 115 1.70 15.95 -4.55
C THR A 115 0.39 15.47 -3.94
N GLY A 116 0.33 14.20 -3.53
CA GLY A 116 -0.85 13.63 -2.89
C GLY A 116 -1.04 12.16 -3.18
N LEU A 117 -2.25 11.67 -2.91
CA LEU A 117 -2.63 10.29 -3.20
C LEU A 117 -3.38 10.24 -4.53
N VAL A 118 -3.02 9.29 -5.36
CA VAL A 118 -3.69 9.00 -6.63
C VAL A 118 -3.96 7.51 -6.75
N GLU A 119 -5.18 7.16 -7.15
CA GLU A 119 -5.55 5.78 -7.46
C GLU A 119 -5.65 5.61 -8.97
N VAL A 120 -4.95 4.60 -9.49
CA VAL A 120 -4.93 4.28 -10.92
C VAL A 120 -5.07 2.77 -11.14
N PRO A 121 -5.61 2.33 -12.29
CA PRO A 121 -5.57 0.92 -12.67
C PRO A 121 -4.12 0.41 -12.73
N MET A 122 -3.92 -0.82 -12.28
CA MET A 122 -2.63 -1.50 -12.46
C MET A 122 -2.25 -1.53 -13.95
N GLY A 123 -0.98 -1.26 -14.26
CA GLY A 123 -0.51 -1.16 -15.65
C GLY A 123 -0.61 0.24 -16.27
N THR A 124 -1.13 1.25 -15.54
CA THR A 124 -0.97 2.64 -15.94
C THR A 124 0.52 2.97 -16.04
N THR A 125 0.94 3.71 -17.08
CA THR A 125 2.36 4.00 -17.26
C THR A 125 2.88 5.01 -16.25
N LEU A 126 4.16 4.90 -15.90
CA LEU A 126 4.81 5.86 -15.00
C LEU A 126 4.70 7.29 -15.55
N ARG A 127 4.81 7.47 -16.87
CA ARG A 127 4.63 8.76 -17.56
C ARG A 127 3.25 9.35 -17.29
N THR A 128 2.18 8.59 -17.48
CA THR A 128 0.80 9.07 -17.23
C THR A 128 0.63 9.51 -15.78
N VAL A 129 1.16 8.73 -14.83
CA VAL A 129 1.06 9.09 -13.40
C VAL A 129 1.81 10.38 -13.10
N ILE A 130 2.99 10.60 -13.67
CA ILE A 130 3.83 11.77 -13.38
C ILE A 130 3.39 12.99 -14.19
N GLU A 131 3.21 12.87 -15.51
CA GLU A 131 2.95 14.02 -16.38
C GLU A 131 1.49 14.44 -16.37
N GLU A 132 0.54 13.49 -16.57
CA GLU A 132 -0.87 13.83 -16.71
C GLU A 132 -1.53 14.07 -15.34
N ILE A 133 -1.31 13.18 -14.38
CA ILE A 133 -1.95 13.26 -13.06
C ILE A 133 -1.14 14.16 -12.13
N GLY A 134 0.17 13.94 -12.06
CA GLY A 134 1.10 14.69 -11.22
C GLY A 134 1.43 16.08 -11.75
N GLY A 135 1.00 16.40 -12.96
CA GLY A 135 1.22 17.73 -13.58
C GLY A 135 2.66 17.99 -14.01
N GLY A 136 3.49 16.95 -14.11
CA GLY A 136 4.87 17.02 -14.58
C GLY A 136 5.87 17.56 -13.55
N ILE A 137 7.08 17.77 -14.01
CA ILE A 137 8.20 18.28 -13.20
C ILE A 137 8.13 19.81 -13.11
N PRO A 138 8.34 20.39 -11.91
CA PRO A 138 8.32 21.84 -11.74
C PRO A 138 9.38 22.56 -12.57
N ASN A 139 9.11 23.82 -12.90
CA ASN A 139 10.02 24.74 -13.56
C ASN A 139 10.53 24.29 -14.95
N GLY A 140 9.80 23.41 -15.63
CA GLY A 140 10.17 22.91 -16.96
C GLY A 140 11.39 22.00 -16.99
N LYS A 141 11.82 21.49 -15.82
CA LYS A 141 12.92 20.53 -15.72
C LYS A 141 12.52 19.16 -16.25
N LYS A 142 13.53 18.33 -16.50
CA LYS A 142 13.33 16.98 -17.03
C LYS A 142 13.21 15.96 -15.91
N PHE A 143 12.37 14.95 -16.15
CA PHE A 143 12.33 13.76 -15.32
C PHE A 143 13.65 13.00 -15.39
N LYS A 144 14.20 12.65 -14.24
CA LYS A 144 15.42 11.85 -14.12
C LYS A 144 15.15 10.43 -13.68
N ALA A 145 14.42 10.29 -12.58
CA ALA A 145 14.09 9.00 -12.02
C ALA A 145 12.89 9.10 -11.07
N ALA A 146 12.30 7.96 -10.73
CA ALA A 146 11.33 7.83 -9.66
C ALA A 146 11.67 6.65 -8.76
N GLN A 147 11.66 6.88 -7.44
CA GLN A 147 11.82 5.82 -6.46
C GLN A 147 10.45 5.24 -6.11
N THR A 148 10.33 3.91 -6.17
CA THR A 148 9.13 3.18 -5.76
C THR A 148 9.42 2.28 -4.56
N GLY A 149 8.38 1.88 -3.82
CA GLY A 149 8.49 0.90 -2.74
C GLY A 149 9.17 1.41 -1.46
N GLY A 150 9.39 2.71 -1.33
CA GLY A 150 10.06 3.30 -0.18
C GLY A 150 11.58 3.10 -0.17
N PRO A 151 12.26 3.25 1.00
CA PRO A 151 13.74 3.24 1.09
C PRO A 151 14.41 1.95 0.62
N SER A 152 13.72 0.82 0.70
CA SER A 152 14.21 -0.49 0.22
C SER A 152 13.71 -0.85 -1.17
N GLY A 153 13.01 0.06 -1.83
CA GLY A 153 12.52 -0.12 -3.18
C GLY A 153 13.55 0.17 -4.26
N GLY A 154 13.12 0.09 -5.50
CA GLY A 154 13.96 0.39 -6.66
C GLY A 154 13.82 1.83 -7.12
N CYS A 155 14.78 2.24 -7.94
CA CYS A 155 14.76 3.49 -8.66
C CYS A 155 14.51 3.22 -10.15
N ILE A 156 13.52 3.87 -10.73
CA ILE A 156 13.14 3.72 -12.14
C ILE A 156 13.72 4.91 -12.90
N PRO A 157 14.76 4.72 -13.72
CA PRO A 157 15.38 5.80 -14.49
C PRO A 157 14.51 6.21 -15.69
N ALA A 158 14.86 7.36 -16.28
CA ALA A 158 14.10 7.96 -17.38
C ALA A 158 13.93 7.05 -18.61
N GLU A 159 14.84 6.11 -18.85
CA GLU A 159 14.75 5.12 -19.93
C GLU A 159 13.55 4.20 -19.80
N HIS A 160 13.03 4.01 -18.58
CA HIS A 160 11.85 3.19 -18.28
C HIS A 160 10.61 4.05 -17.97
N PHE A 161 10.56 5.33 -18.42
CA PHE A 161 9.47 6.24 -18.09
C PHE A 161 8.11 5.79 -18.65
N ASP A 162 8.09 5.03 -19.73
CA ASP A 162 6.88 4.48 -20.34
C ASP A 162 6.51 3.07 -19.84
N ILE A 163 7.18 2.60 -18.78
CA ILE A 163 6.89 1.27 -18.24
C ILE A 163 5.49 1.25 -17.60
N PRO A 164 4.67 0.22 -17.88
CA PRO A 164 3.45 -0.02 -17.11
C PRO A 164 3.77 -0.34 -15.67
N ILE A 165 3.12 0.34 -14.72
CA ILE A 165 3.34 0.09 -13.30
C ILE A 165 2.49 -1.09 -12.86
N ASP A 166 3.07 -2.28 -12.89
CA ASP A 166 2.54 -3.50 -12.32
C ASP A 166 3.66 -4.33 -11.67
N TYR A 167 3.30 -5.41 -11.00
CA TYR A 167 4.28 -6.21 -10.25
C TYR A 167 5.35 -6.83 -11.15
N ASP A 168 4.96 -7.43 -12.27
CA ASP A 168 5.88 -8.13 -13.16
C ASP A 168 6.84 -7.17 -13.87
N ASN A 169 6.32 -6.07 -14.40
CA ASN A 169 7.14 -5.08 -15.11
C ASN A 169 8.14 -4.40 -14.16
N LEU A 170 7.72 -4.03 -12.95
CA LEU A 170 8.65 -3.45 -11.97
C LEU A 170 9.74 -4.42 -11.53
N ILE A 171 9.41 -5.69 -11.31
CA ILE A 171 10.40 -6.73 -10.99
C ILE A 171 11.38 -6.93 -12.14
N SER A 172 10.93 -6.89 -13.39
CA SER A 172 11.79 -7.08 -14.57
C SER A 172 12.90 -6.04 -14.70
N ILE A 173 12.70 -4.84 -14.17
CA ILE A 173 13.70 -3.76 -14.15
C ILE A 173 14.43 -3.62 -12.80
N GLY A 174 14.29 -4.61 -11.91
CA GLY A 174 14.94 -4.60 -10.59
C GLY A 174 14.30 -3.66 -9.56
N SER A 175 13.07 -3.22 -9.81
CA SER A 175 12.29 -2.41 -8.88
C SER A 175 11.20 -3.22 -8.19
N MET A 176 10.43 -2.58 -7.29
CA MET A 176 9.30 -3.20 -6.63
C MET A 176 8.17 -2.18 -6.40
N MET A 177 6.93 -2.67 -6.36
CA MET A 177 5.76 -1.84 -6.11
C MET A 177 5.73 -1.27 -4.69
N GLY A 178 6.04 -2.08 -3.70
CA GLY A 178 5.91 -1.73 -2.28
C GLY A 178 4.50 -1.28 -1.91
N SER A 179 4.41 -0.33 -0.98
CA SER A 179 3.14 0.24 -0.51
C SER A 179 2.60 1.39 -1.37
N GLY A 180 3.21 1.67 -2.53
CA GLY A 180 2.77 2.71 -3.45
C GLY A 180 3.43 4.09 -3.23
N GLY A 181 4.49 4.17 -2.43
CA GLY A 181 5.29 5.40 -2.38
C GLY A 181 5.98 5.65 -3.72
N LEU A 182 5.83 6.86 -4.27
CA LEU A 182 6.43 7.27 -5.54
C LEU A 182 7.09 8.64 -5.36
N ILE A 183 8.43 8.66 -5.28
CA ILE A 183 9.20 9.88 -5.10
C ILE A 183 9.88 10.24 -6.42
N VAL A 184 9.49 11.35 -6.99
CA VAL A 184 9.95 11.83 -8.30
C VAL A 184 11.18 12.70 -8.14
N MET A 185 12.16 12.51 -9.03
CA MET A 185 13.44 13.22 -9.07
C MET A 185 13.61 13.93 -10.41
N ASP A 186 14.13 15.14 -10.36
CA ASP A 186 14.48 15.93 -11.54
C ASP A 186 15.97 15.80 -11.90
N GLU A 187 16.39 16.48 -12.96
CA GLU A 187 17.76 16.45 -13.48
C GLU A 187 18.82 16.99 -12.50
N ASP A 188 18.42 17.79 -11.50
CA ASP A 188 19.33 18.38 -10.51
C ASP A 188 19.52 17.46 -9.28
N ASP A 189 18.71 16.42 -9.11
CA ASP A 189 18.87 15.51 -7.98
C ASP A 189 20.15 14.66 -8.14
N CYS A 190 20.93 14.57 -7.09
CA CYS A 190 22.08 13.68 -7.00
C CYS A 190 21.60 12.28 -6.60
N MET A 191 22.01 11.27 -7.36
CA MET A 191 21.71 9.86 -7.09
C MET A 191 22.95 9.16 -6.58
#